data_db8c5cff626c40314c8d1ccf3f63c6dc
#
_entry.id   db8c5cff626c40314c8d1ccf3f63c6dc
#
_cell.length_a   1.000
_cell.length_b   1.000
_cell.length_c   1.000
_cell.angle_alpha   90.00
_cell.angle_beta   90.00
_cell.angle_gamma   90.00
#
_symmetry.space_group_name_H-M   'P 1'
#
loop_
_entity.id
_entity.type
_entity.pdbx_description
1 polymer ?
#
loop_
_entity_poly.entity_id
_entity_poly.type
_entity_poly.pdbx_seq_one_letter_code
_entity_poly.pdbx_strand_id
1 'polypeptide(L)'
;TAVYDQEFNDIKHSRGILSMARSRDVNSAGSQFFICTDEAYHLDNKYTAFGNLIDGDNVLDIITRIPSEAKQMIKSFKIEIPDNQSDENWIEYMLGGKKYFVKVPKSTTADIYKNLIKKRLRNKHRPFIPVTIKSIRVVDLNDSNE
;
A
#
# COMPACT_ATOMS: atom_id res chain seq x y z
N THR A 1 17.14 -7.43 -11.73
CA THR A 1 15.74 -7.20 -12.18
C THR A 1 15.83 -6.43 -13.48
N ALA A 2 15.16 -6.90 -14.53
CA ALA A 2 15.10 -6.17 -15.80
C ALA A 2 14.45 -4.80 -15.56
N VAL A 3 14.93 -3.79 -16.24
CA VAL A 3 14.34 -2.45 -16.33
C VAL A 3 13.89 -2.23 -17.76
N TYR A 4 12.86 -1.44 -17.93
CA TYR A 4 12.22 -1.18 -19.21
C TYR A 4 12.30 0.31 -19.51
N ASP A 5 12.49 0.61 -20.79
CA ASP A 5 12.40 1.96 -21.28
C ASP A 5 10.97 2.50 -21.12
N GLN A 6 10.85 3.82 -21.11
CA GLN A 6 9.55 4.45 -21.03
C GLN A 6 8.73 4.20 -22.30
N GLU A 7 7.45 3.88 -22.10
CA GLU A 7 6.45 3.71 -23.18
C GLU A 7 5.25 4.61 -22.88
N PHE A 8 5.47 5.92 -22.84
CA PHE A 8 4.40 6.86 -22.57
C PHE A 8 3.34 6.83 -23.68
N ASN A 9 2.10 6.94 -23.30
CA ASN A 9 0.94 6.89 -24.17
C ASN A 9 -0.15 7.87 -23.71
N ASP A 10 -1.21 8.00 -24.50
CA ASP A 10 -2.30 8.93 -24.25
C ASP A 10 -3.37 8.40 -23.27
N ILE A 11 -3.16 7.23 -22.68
CA ILE A 11 -4.09 6.65 -21.71
C ILE A 11 -4.10 7.53 -20.46
N LYS A 12 -5.28 8.02 -20.10
CA LYS A 12 -5.49 8.84 -18.92
C LYS A 12 -5.46 7.99 -17.65
N HIS A 13 -4.73 8.44 -16.64
CA HIS A 13 -4.69 7.79 -15.34
C HIS A 13 -5.98 8.06 -14.56
N SER A 14 -7.07 7.45 -15.03
CA SER A 14 -8.34 7.42 -14.32
C SER A 14 -8.42 6.23 -13.38
N ARG A 15 -9.46 6.17 -12.54
CA ARG A 15 -9.70 5.03 -11.64
C ARG A 15 -9.67 3.71 -12.41
N GLY A 16 -9.01 2.69 -11.86
CA GLY A 16 -8.88 1.35 -12.43
C GLY A 16 -7.69 1.16 -13.37
N ILE A 17 -7.04 2.22 -13.81
CA ILE A 17 -5.86 2.11 -14.68
C ILE A 17 -4.69 1.48 -13.94
N LEU A 18 -4.03 0.52 -14.61
CA LEU A 18 -2.78 -0.09 -14.19
C LEU A 18 -1.62 0.65 -14.85
N SER A 19 -0.63 1.03 -14.06
CA SER A 19 0.51 1.78 -14.55
C SER A 19 1.82 1.31 -13.90
N MET A 20 2.93 1.42 -14.65
CA MET A 20 4.24 0.98 -14.21
C MET A 20 4.79 1.89 -13.11
N ALA A 21 5.21 1.30 -12.00
CA ALA A 21 5.95 2.05 -10.99
C ALA A 21 7.43 2.16 -11.38
N ARG A 22 8.04 3.30 -11.06
CA ARG A 22 9.44 3.58 -11.35
C ARG A 22 10.10 4.50 -10.31
N SER A 23 11.40 4.63 -10.36
CA SER A 23 12.15 5.61 -9.59
C SER A 23 12.15 7.00 -10.27
N ARG A 24 13.10 7.85 -9.93
CA ARG A 24 13.24 9.16 -10.58
C ARG A 24 13.63 9.06 -12.06
N ASP A 25 14.43 8.05 -12.40
CA ASP A 25 14.80 7.80 -13.78
C ASP A 25 13.58 7.25 -14.53
N VAL A 26 13.28 7.84 -15.68
CA VAL A 26 12.12 7.47 -16.51
C VAL A 26 12.24 6.06 -17.07
N ASN A 27 13.47 5.57 -17.28
CA ASN A 27 13.79 4.23 -17.78
C ASN A 27 14.09 3.23 -16.66
N SER A 28 13.55 3.43 -15.46
CA SER A 28 13.76 2.56 -14.30
C SER A 28 12.53 1.72 -13.93
N ALA A 29 11.53 1.64 -14.78
CA ALA A 29 10.39 0.76 -14.59
C ALA A 29 10.86 -0.71 -14.56
N GLY A 30 10.26 -1.52 -13.71
CA GLY A 30 10.59 -2.95 -13.56
C GLY A 30 9.31 -3.76 -13.39
N SER A 31 9.30 -4.68 -12.46
CA SER A 31 8.14 -5.54 -12.18
C SER A 31 7.07 -4.91 -11.26
N GLN A 32 7.30 -3.70 -10.78
CA GLN A 32 6.35 -3.03 -9.89
C GLN A 32 5.33 -2.23 -10.67
N PHE A 33 4.09 -2.30 -10.24
CA PHE A 33 2.98 -1.54 -10.82
C PHE A 33 2.06 -1.00 -9.71
N PHE A 34 1.19 -0.10 -10.09
CA PHE A 34 0.12 0.40 -9.23
C PHE A 34 -1.21 0.44 -9.99
N ILE A 35 -2.31 0.48 -9.23
CA ILE A 35 -3.66 0.65 -9.76
C ILE A 35 -4.18 1.99 -9.26
N CYS A 36 -4.66 2.83 -10.16
CA CYS A 36 -5.28 4.10 -9.79
C CYS A 36 -6.59 3.84 -9.04
N THR A 37 -6.71 4.35 -7.84
CA THR A 37 -7.92 4.22 -7.03
C THR A 37 -8.88 5.40 -7.21
N ASP A 38 -8.40 6.44 -7.87
CA ASP A 38 -9.11 7.66 -8.22
C ASP A 38 -8.43 8.31 -9.42
N GLU A 39 -8.90 9.47 -9.88
CA GLU A 39 -8.28 10.24 -10.95
C GLU A 39 -6.88 10.72 -10.55
N ALA A 40 -5.90 10.42 -11.39
CA ALA A 40 -4.50 10.74 -11.19
C ALA A 40 -3.85 11.36 -12.44
N TYR A 41 -4.54 12.26 -13.10
CA TYR A 41 -4.12 12.86 -14.38
C TYR A 41 -2.76 13.59 -14.31
N HIS A 42 -2.28 13.93 -13.13
CA HIS A 42 -0.93 14.47 -12.93
C HIS A 42 0.19 13.47 -13.29
N LEU A 43 -0.16 12.18 -13.47
CA LEU A 43 0.74 11.10 -13.91
C LEU A 43 0.76 10.92 -15.43
N ASP A 44 -0.19 11.52 -16.16
CA ASP A 44 -0.29 11.41 -17.62
C ASP A 44 1.01 11.89 -18.30
N ASN A 45 1.44 11.15 -19.32
CA ASN A 45 2.70 11.36 -20.03
C ASN A 45 3.97 11.34 -19.14
N LYS A 46 3.87 10.79 -17.92
CA LYS A 46 4.99 10.63 -16.99
C LYS A 46 5.15 9.19 -16.51
N TYR A 47 4.10 8.40 -16.61
CA TYR A 47 4.07 6.98 -16.26
C TYR A 47 3.42 6.21 -17.39
N THR A 48 3.87 4.97 -17.60
CA THR A 48 3.35 4.08 -18.64
C THR A 48 2.12 3.36 -18.13
N ALA A 49 0.95 3.75 -18.62
CA ALA A 49 -0.28 3.00 -18.39
C ALA A 49 -0.32 1.79 -19.35
N PHE A 50 -0.63 0.60 -18.86
CA PHE A 50 -0.57 -0.62 -19.64
C PHE A 50 -1.80 -1.54 -19.50
N GLY A 51 -2.73 -1.19 -18.64
CA GLY A 51 -3.92 -2.01 -18.40
C GLY A 51 -5.04 -1.24 -17.73
N ASN A 52 -6.20 -1.88 -17.69
CA ASN A 52 -7.38 -1.35 -17.02
C ASN A 52 -8.07 -2.46 -16.23
N LEU A 53 -8.61 -2.13 -15.09
CA LEU A 53 -9.47 -3.01 -14.30
C LEU A 53 -10.78 -3.24 -15.09
N ILE A 54 -11.11 -4.50 -15.35
CA ILE A 54 -12.34 -4.89 -16.05
C ILE A 54 -13.42 -5.44 -15.11
N ASP A 55 -13.02 -5.88 -13.92
CA ASP A 55 -13.91 -6.38 -12.87
C ASP A 55 -13.22 -6.20 -11.50
N GLY A 56 -14.01 -6.27 -10.41
CA GLY A 56 -13.48 -6.17 -9.04
C GLY A 56 -13.35 -4.73 -8.52
N ASP A 57 -14.08 -3.76 -9.05
CA ASP A 57 -14.07 -2.37 -8.58
C ASP A 57 -14.44 -2.26 -7.09
N ASN A 58 -15.37 -3.08 -6.62
CA ASN A 58 -15.71 -3.21 -5.21
C ASN A 58 -14.54 -3.74 -4.35
N VAL A 59 -13.70 -4.61 -4.91
CA VAL A 59 -12.49 -5.12 -4.22
C VAL A 59 -11.47 -4.01 -4.10
N LEU A 60 -11.31 -3.18 -5.14
CA LEU A 60 -10.44 -2.00 -5.11
C LEU A 60 -10.87 -1.05 -3.97
N ASP A 61 -12.17 -0.81 -3.81
CA ASP A 61 -12.70 -0.03 -2.70
C ASP A 61 -12.40 -0.64 -1.33
N ILE A 62 -12.54 -1.95 -1.18
CA ILE A 62 -12.20 -2.64 0.07
C ILE A 62 -10.73 -2.44 0.40
N ILE A 63 -9.84 -2.63 -0.58
CA ILE A 63 -8.39 -2.46 -0.40
C ILE A 63 -8.06 -1.03 0.05
N THR A 64 -8.68 -0.02 -0.55
CA THR A 64 -8.42 1.39 -0.21
C THR A 64 -8.89 1.77 1.19
N ARG A 65 -9.87 1.04 1.75
CA ARG A 65 -10.39 1.24 3.11
C ARG A 65 -9.54 0.55 4.18
N ILE A 66 -8.64 -0.37 3.81
CA ILE A 66 -7.74 -0.99 4.78
C ILE A 66 -6.85 0.10 5.38
N PRO A 67 -6.86 0.28 6.72
CA PRO A 67 -6.03 1.29 7.35
C PRO A 67 -4.56 1.02 7.06
N SER A 68 -3.80 2.07 6.75
CA SER A 68 -2.35 1.96 6.66
C SER A 68 -1.74 1.76 8.06
N GLU A 69 -0.54 1.18 8.11
CA GLU A 69 0.19 1.02 9.37
C GLU A 69 0.34 2.35 10.12
N ALA A 70 0.50 3.45 9.41
CA ALA A 70 0.58 4.78 10.01
C ALA A 70 -0.74 5.25 10.66
N LYS A 71 -1.89 4.82 10.13
CA LYS A 71 -3.20 5.15 10.73
C LYS A 71 -3.52 4.32 11.97
N GLN A 72 -2.86 3.17 12.16
CA GLN A 72 -2.98 2.35 13.37
C GLN A 72 -2.12 2.87 14.53
N MET A 73 -1.27 3.85 14.26
CA MET A 73 -0.46 4.48 15.30
C MET A 73 -1.22 5.63 15.93
N ILE A 74 -1.42 5.56 17.23
CA ILE A 74 -2.04 6.64 18.00
C ILE A 74 -0.96 7.64 18.37
N LYS A 75 -1.11 8.86 17.87
CA LYS A 75 -0.23 9.96 18.22
C LYS A 75 -0.63 10.49 19.60
N SER A 76 0.18 10.23 20.61
CA SER A 76 -0.14 10.67 21.96
C SER A 76 0.31 12.11 22.23
N PHE A 77 -0.68 12.95 22.52
CA PHE A 77 -0.50 14.20 23.24
C PHE A 77 -1.32 14.19 24.55
N LYS A 78 -1.32 13.20 25.40
CA LYS A 78 -2.15 13.07 26.62
C LYS A 78 -3.39 12.17 26.45
N ILE A 79 -3.31 11.06 25.77
CA ILE A 79 -4.37 10.08 25.83
C ILE A 79 -3.97 9.03 26.85
N GLU A 80 -4.73 8.89 27.92
CA GLU A 80 -4.65 7.75 28.83
C GLU A 80 -5.06 6.50 28.04
N ILE A 81 -4.23 5.47 28.10
CA ILE A 81 -4.52 4.18 27.48
C ILE A 81 -5.57 3.52 28.35
N PRO A 82 -6.73 3.10 27.80
CA PRO A 82 -7.74 2.40 28.59
C PRO A 82 -7.16 1.09 29.19
N ASP A 83 -7.24 0.93 30.50
CA ASP A 83 -6.67 -0.21 31.23
C ASP A 83 -7.29 -1.57 30.92
N ASN A 84 -8.41 -1.62 30.20
CA ASN A 84 -9.25 -2.81 30.10
C ASN A 84 -9.39 -3.40 28.70
N GLN A 85 -8.43 -3.23 27.81
CA GLN A 85 -8.44 -3.92 26.53
C GLN A 85 -7.80 -5.31 26.64
N SER A 86 -8.66 -6.32 26.73
CA SER A 86 -8.36 -7.65 27.25
C SER A 86 -7.29 -8.47 26.52
N ASP A 87 -7.05 -8.27 25.23
CA ASP A 87 -6.17 -9.15 24.43
C ASP A 87 -5.07 -8.45 23.65
N GLU A 88 -4.84 -7.17 23.89
CA GLU A 88 -3.86 -6.37 23.18
C GLU A 88 -3.03 -5.53 24.13
N ASN A 89 -1.73 -5.48 23.88
CA ASN A 89 -0.82 -4.60 24.60
C ASN A 89 -0.52 -3.36 23.75
N TRP A 90 -0.32 -2.24 24.44
CA TRP A 90 0.18 -1.02 23.82
C TRP A 90 1.66 -0.88 24.10
N ILE A 91 2.46 -0.68 23.06
CA ILE A 91 3.90 -0.42 23.17
C ILE A 91 4.17 1.04 22.81
N GLU A 92 4.85 1.72 23.72
CA GLU A 92 5.33 3.07 23.51
C GLU A 92 6.53 3.06 22.56
N TYR A 93 6.51 3.94 21.57
CA TYR A 93 7.59 4.12 20.61
C TYR A 93 7.87 5.59 20.36
N MET A 94 9.16 5.98 20.43
CA MET A 94 9.60 7.34 20.13
C MET A 94 10.13 7.45 18.71
N LEU A 95 9.60 8.38 17.91
CA LEU A 95 10.05 8.67 16.57
C LEU A 95 10.11 10.18 16.35
N GLY A 96 11.29 10.70 16.01
CA GLY A 96 11.48 12.12 15.75
C GLY A 96 11.04 13.02 16.90
N GLY A 97 11.31 12.63 18.15
CA GLY A 97 10.91 13.36 19.34
C GLY A 97 9.43 13.30 19.69
N LYS A 98 8.64 12.52 18.97
CA LYS A 98 7.20 12.32 19.21
C LYS A 98 6.94 10.93 19.75
N LYS A 99 6.02 10.84 20.72
CA LYS A 99 5.59 9.59 21.34
C LYS A 99 4.41 9.00 20.54
N TYR A 100 4.50 7.72 20.24
CA TYR A 100 3.43 6.94 19.57
C TYR A 100 3.13 5.72 20.42
N PHE A 101 1.88 5.30 20.42
CA PHE A 101 1.48 4.01 20.98
C PHE A 101 1.05 3.10 19.85
N VAL A 102 1.54 1.88 19.86
CA VAL A 102 1.23 0.87 18.84
C VAL A 102 0.57 -0.29 19.53
N LYS A 103 -0.60 -0.65 19.06
CA LYS A 103 -1.37 -1.79 19.53
C LYS A 103 -0.75 -3.09 19.03
N VAL A 104 -0.52 -4.05 19.92
CA VAL A 104 0.20 -5.28 19.62
C VAL A 104 -0.48 -6.49 20.26
N PRO A 105 -0.43 -7.70 19.64
CA PRO A 105 -0.91 -8.91 20.28
C PRO A 105 -0.14 -9.20 21.57
N LYS A 106 -0.82 -9.68 22.62
CA LYS A 106 -0.22 -10.00 23.93
C LYS A 106 0.95 -10.99 23.87
N SER A 107 0.96 -11.88 22.87
CA SER A 107 2.00 -12.89 22.69
C SER A 107 3.34 -12.35 22.16
N THR A 108 3.44 -11.05 21.88
CA THR A 108 4.62 -10.48 21.22
C THR A 108 5.49 -9.73 22.24
N THR A 109 6.78 -10.07 22.29
CA THR A 109 7.73 -9.35 23.13
C THR A 109 8.02 -7.95 22.58
N ALA A 110 8.26 -7.00 23.49
CA ALA A 110 8.50 -5.61 23.13
C ALA A 110 9.69 -5.43 22.16
N ASP A 111 10.71 -6.28 22.23
CA ASP A 111 11.88 -6.17 21.37
C ASP A 111 11.65 -6.65 19.94
N ILE A 112 10.89 -7.74 19.77
CA ILE A 112 10.46 -8.20 18.44
C ILE A 112 9.64 -7.10 17.78
N TYR A 113 8.76 -6.47 18.53
CA TYR A 113 7.91 -5.42 18.01
C TYR A 113 8.64 -4.12 17.68
N LYS A 114 9.59 -3.69 18.49
CA LYS A 114 10.42 -2.50 18.20
C LYS A 114 11.11 -2.61 16.86
N ASN A 115 11.63 -3.79 16.52
CA ASN A 115 12.27 -4.03 15.22
C ASN A 115 11.28 -4.08 14.06
N LEU A 116 10.11 -4.69 14.27
CA LEU A 116 9.02 -4.71 13.28
C LEU A 116 8.47 -3.30 13.04
N ILE A 117 8.27 -2.50 14.08
CA ILE A 117 7.79 -1.12 14.00
C ILE A 117 8.78 -0.25 13.24
N LYS A 118 10.08 -0.34 13.52
CA LYS A 118 11.11 0.40 12.76
C LYS A 118 11.04 0.09 11.27
N LYS A 119 10.83 -1.18 10.91
CA LYS A 119 10.70 -1.62 9.51
C LYS A 119 9.39 -1.13 8.89
N ARG A 120 8.29 -1.15 9.64
CA ARG A 120 6.95 -0.74 9.19
C ARG A 120 6.80 0.77 9.06
N LEU A 121 7.37 1.55 9.95
CA LEU A 121 7.35 3.02 9.88
C LEU A 121 8.06 3.60 8.67
N ARG A 122 9.00 2.86 8.07
CA ARG A 122 9.59 3.24 6.77
C ARG A 122 8.56 3.17 5.64
N ASN A 123 7.55 2.32 5.78
CA ASN A 123 6.49 2.08 4.80
C ASN A 123 5.11 2.51 5.33
N LYS A 124 5.02 3.76 5.79
CA LYS A 124 3.81 4.33 6.43
C LYS A 124 2.51 4.19 5.63
N HIS A 125 2.59 3.91 4.35
CA HIS A 125 1.44 3.71 3.45
C HIS A 125 1.06 2.24 3.26
N ARG A 126 1.85 1.31 3.82
CA ARG A 126 1.54 -0.12 3.73
C ARG A 126 0.24 -0.43 4.45
N PRO A 127 -0.66 -1.26 3.87
CA PRO A 127 -1.86 -1.72 4.55
C PRO A 127 -1.51 -2.49 5.83
N PHE A 128 -2.26 -2.24 6.91
CA PHE A 128 -2.08 -2.96 8.17
C PHE A 128 -2.39 -4.46 8.02
N ILE A 129 -3.43 -4.78 7.27
CA ILE A 129 -3.73 -6.15 6.84
C ILE A 129 -3.08 -6.34 5.47
N PRO A 130 -2.13 -7.29 5.32
CA PRO A 130 -1.46 -7.51 4.05
C PRO A 130 -2.46 -7.88 2.95
N VAL A 131 -2.35 -7.20 1.81
CA VAL A 131 -3.05 -7.59 0.58
C VAL A 131 -2.14 -8.55 -0.18
N THR A 132 -2.63 -9.76 -0.44
CA THR A 132 -1.88 -10.79 -1.14
C THR A 132 -2.50 -11.05 -2.49
N ILE A 133 -1.72 -10.89 -3.54
CA ILE A 133 -2.09 -11.33 -4.89
C ILE A 133 -1.82 -12.84 -4.96
N LYS A 134 -2.87 -13.65 -5.05
CA LYS A 134 -2.77 -15.11 -5.10
C LYS A 134 -2.35 -15.61 -6.48
N SER A 135 -2.83 -14.96 -7.52
CA SER A 135 -2.47 -15.27 -8.89
C SER A 135 -2.64 -14.06 -9.80
N ILE A 136 -1.83 -14.00 -10.83
CA ILE A 136 -1.98 -13.07 -11.96
C ILE A 136 -1.94 -13.92 -13.23
N ARG A 137 -2.85 -13.67 -14.14
CA ARG A 137 -2.87 -14.30 -15.47
C ARG A 137 -3.07 -13.23 -16.52
N VAL A 138 -2.37 -13.35 -17.61
CA VAL A 138 -2.66 -12.61 -18.83
C VAL A 138 -3.66 -13.43 -19.62
N VAL A 139 -4.79 -12.85 -19.96
CA VAL A 139 -5.82 -13.47 -20.82
C VAL A 139 -5.98 -12.63 -22.07
N ASP A 140 -6.10 -13.27 -23.21
CA ASP A 140 -6.50 -12.58 -24.43
C ASP A 140 -8.01 -12.38 -24.39
N LEU A 141 -8.46 -11.13 -24.52
CA LEU A 141 -9.88 -10.79 -24.50
C LEU A 141 -10.65 -11.41 -25.69
N ASN A 142 -9.95 -11.86 -26.72
CA ASN A 142 -10.56 -12.55 -27.86
C ASN A 142 -10.89 -14.03 -27.57
N ASP A 143 -10.31 -14.63 -26.52
CA ASP A 143 -10.57 -16.02 -26.11
C ASP A 143 -11.77 -16.14 -25.14
N SER A 144 -12.47 -15.05 -24.83
CA SER A 144 -13.55 -15.02 -23.83
C SER A 144 -14.93 -15.37 -24.39
N ASN A 145 -15.02 -15.93 -25.59
CA ASN A 145 -16.29 -16.30 -26.28
C ASN A 145 -16.46 -17.83 -26.44
N GLU A 146 -16.01 -18.63 -25.45
CA GLU A 146 -16.45 -20.04 -25.37
C GLU A 146 -17.08 -20.34 -23.99
#